data_23786b1f7a741b32e46fa086635bfc34
#
_entry.id   23786b1f7a741b32e46fa086635bfc34
#
_cell.length_a   1.000
_cell.length_b   1.000
_cell.length_c   1.000
_cell.angle_alpha   90.00
_cell.angle_beta   90.00
_cell.angle_gamma   90.00
#
_symmetry.space_group_name_H-M   'P 1'
#
loop_
_entity.id
_entity.type
_entity.pdbx_description
1 polymer ?
#
loop_
_entity_poly.entity_id
_entity_poly.type
_entity_poly.pdbx_seq_one_letter_code
_entity_poly.pdbx_strand_id
1 'polypeptide(L)'
;MSIQMILNAKAEYSVPVKIYTQDVDEESLTQLRKMAQLQFIHSHIAVMPDVHLGKGATVGSVIPTKNAIIPAAVGVDIGCGMNALRISLKAEQLPDNLSALRNAIERKVPVGFEMHKQVKAKASTLSPLDKKLKLITDKHPALKRMLRSFDSTWQKQLGTLGGGNHFIELCIDENDDIWVMLH
;
A
#
# COMPACT_ATOMS: atom_id res chain seq x y z
N MET A 1 -16.91 15.40 5.37
CA MET A 1 -17.57 14.26 6.07
C MET A 1 -17.86 14.68 7.50
N SER A 2 -19.04 14.36 8.02
CA SER A 2 -19.40 14.62 9.42
C SER A 2 -19.00 13.45 10.31
N ILE A 3 -18.67 13.73 11.57
CA ILE A 3 -18.42 12.69 12.57
C ILE A 3 -19.72 11.93 12.81
N GLN A 4 -19.69 10.60 12.69
CA GLN A 4 -20.85 9.73 12.90
C GLN A 4 -20.87 9.14 14.32
N MET A 5 -19.70 8.92 14.91
CA MET A 5 -19.56 8.36 16.26
C MET A 5 -18.33 8.92 16.94
N ILE A 6 -18.40 9.07 18.26
CA ILE A 6 -17.23 9.39 19.09
C ILE A 6 -17.13 8.36 20.21
N LEU A 7 -15.99 7.66 20.25
CA LEU A 7 -15.62 6.90 21.44
C LEU A 7 -14.89 7.84 22.39
N ASN A 8 -15.52 8.15 23.50
CA ASN A 8 -14.93 9.04 24.49
C ASN A 8 -13.79 8.35 25.26
N ALA A 9 -12.82 9.14 25.67
CA ALA A 9 -11.75 8.71 26.57
C ALA A 9 -12.34 8.17 27.88
N LYS A 10 -11.98 6.93 28.25
CA LYS A 10 -12.46 6.29 29.48
C LYS A 10 -11.40 6.22 30.59
N ALA A 11 -10.16 6.59 30.33
CA ALA A 11 -9.05 6.56 31.24
C ALA A 11 -8.24 7.86 31.17
N GLU A 12 -7.50 8.16 32.22
CA GLU A 12 -6.71 9.39 32.38
C GLU A 12 -5.74 9.67 31.22
N TYR A 13 -5.30 8.61 30.52
CA TYR A 13 -4.34 8.72 29.39
C TYR A 13 -4.95 8.31 28.04
N SER A 14 -6.27 8.19 27.94
CA SER A 14 -6.89 7.85 26.67
C SER A 14 -7.31 9.09 25.88
N VAL A 15 -7.24 9.00 24.56
CA VAL A 15 -7.71 10.04 23.66
C VAL A 15 -9.06 9.65 23.05
N PRO A 16 -9.90 10.61 22.64
CA PRO A 16 -11.14 10.29 21.93
C PRO A 16 -10.84 9.72 20.54
N VAL A 17 -11.75 8.85 20.05
CA VAL A 17 -11.73 8.34 18.68
C VAL A 17 -12.90 8.93 17.93
N LYS A 18 -12.64 9.65 16.85
CA LYS A 18 -13.65 10.29 15.98
C LYS A 18 -13.86 9.43 14.75
N ILE A 19 -15.04 8.89 14.57
CA ILE A 19 -15.39 7.94 13.51
C ILE A 19 -16.28 8.64 12.48
N TYR A 20 -15.89 8.58 11.21
CA TYR A 20 -16.56 9.26 10.09
C TYR A 20 -17.43 8.31 9.24
N THR A 21 -17.74 7.13 9.76
CA THR A 21 -18.63 6.15 9.14
C THR A 21 -19.56 5.54 10.18
N GLN A 22 -20.67 4.96 9.73
CA GLN A 22 -21.58 4.16 10.57
C GLN A 22 -21.23 2.66 10.49
N ASP A 23 -20.51 2.25 9.46
CA ASP A 23 -20.12 0.87 9.19
C ASP A 23 -18.75 0.57 9.81
N VAL A 24 -18.74 0.12 11.05
CA VAL A 24 -17.55 -0.30 11.78
C VAL A 24 -17.87 -1.56 12.57
N ASP A 25 -17.13 -2.63 12.33
CA ASP A 25 -17.28 -3.89 13.08
C ASP A 25 -16.78 -3.77 14.53
N GLU A 26 -17.25 -4.66 15.41
CA GLU A 26 -16.94 -4.62 16.85
C GLU A 26 -15.48 -4.97 17.14
N GLU A 27 -14.83 -5.75 16.30
CA GLU A 27 -13.41 -6.08 16.46
C GLU A 27 -12.54 -4.85 16.20
N SER A 28 -12.85 -4.09 15.14
CA SER A 28 -12.22 -2.80 14.84
C SER A 28 -12.46 -1.78 15.96
N LEU A 29 -13.68 -1.67 16.49
CA LEU A 29 -13.98 -0.82 17.65
C LEU A 29 -13.15 -1.20 18.88
N THR A 30 -13.00 -2.49 19.13
CA THR A 30 -12.16 -3.00 20.23
C THR A 30 -10.69 -2.63 20.02
N GLN A 31 -10.17 -2.77 18.80
CA GLN A 31 -8.79 -2.39 18.49
C GLN A 31 -8.59 -0.88 18.64
N LEU A 32 -9.52 -0.06 18.15
CA LEU A 32 -9.50 1.41 18.30
C LEU A 32 -9.48 1.84 19.78
N ARG A 33 -10.30 1.22 20.63
CA ARG A 33 -10.30 1.49 22.08
C ARG A 33 -8.95 1.19 22.73
N LYS A 34 -8.27 0.11 22.31
CA LYS A 34 -6.92 -0.24 22.79
C LYS A 34 -5.87 0.76 22.29
N MET A 35 -5.93 1.12 21.02
CA MET A 35 -5.02 2.10 20.43
C MET A 35 -5.15 3.48 21.08
N ALA A 36 -6.37 3.91 21.40
CA ALA A 36 -6.64 5.19 22.06
C ALA A 36 -6.03 5.31 23.47
N GLN A 37 -5.61 4.21 24.10
CA GLN A 37 -4.98 4.17 25.42
C GLN A 37 -3.44 4.33 25.35
N LEU A 38 -2.84 4.39 24.18
CA LEU A 38 -1.40 4.57 24.03
C LEU A 38 -1.01 6.01 24.38
N GLN A 39 -0.13 6.19 25.34
CA GLN A 39 0.23 7.49 25.93
C GLN A 39 0.84 8.49 24.94
N PHE A 40 1.38 7.99 23.83
CA PHE A 40 2.00 8.82 22.80
C PHE A 40 1.05 9.23 21.67
N ILE A 41 -0.22 8.84 21.74
CA ILE A 41 -1.23 9.35 20.79
C ILE A 41 -1.54 10.80 21.13
N HIS A 42 -1.51 11.65 20.11
CA HIS A 42 -1.77 13.07 20.28
C HIS A 42 -3.21 13.43 19.87
N SER A 43 -3.90 14.17 20.73
CA SER A 43 -5.23 14.74 20.46
C SER A 43 -6.35 13.71 20.29
N HIS A 44 -6.44 13.00 19.18
CA HIS A 44 -7.50 12.04 18.89
C HIS A 44 -7.10 11.12 17.73
N ILE A 45 -7.71 9.94 17.64
CA ILE A 45 -7.65 9.09 16.46
C ILE A 45 -8.81 9.45 15.55
N ALA A 46 -8.56 9.63 14.25
CA ALA A 46 -9.60 9.82 13.24
C ALA A 46 -9.76 8.54 12.41
N VAL A 47 -11.01 8.11 12.23
CA VAL A 47 -11.33 6.81 11.59
C VAL A 47 -12.13 7.07 10.32
N MET A 48 -11.55 6.68 9.19
CA MET A 48 -12.11 6.89 7.86
C MET A 48 -13.12 5.79 7.47
N PRO A 49 -13.93 5.99 6.43
CA PRO A 49 -14.98 5.05 6.04
C PRO A 49 -14.52 3.65 5.63
N ASP A 50 -13.26 3.49 5.26
CA ASP A 50 -12.64 2.22 4.88
C ASP A 50 -12.04 1.44 6.07
N VAL A 51 -12.44 1.79 7.30
CA VAL A 51 -11.91 1.17 8.51
C VAL A 51 -12.21 -0.33 8.58
N HIS A 52 -11.19 -1.10 8.90
CA HIS A 52 -11.29 -2.53 9.19
C HIS A 52 -10.14 -3.01 10.08
N LEU A 53 -10.30 -4.20 10.65
CA LEU A 53 -9.29 -4.80 11.53
C LEU A 53 -7.96 -4.97 10.80
N GLY A 54 -6.87 -4.51 11.44
CA GLY A 54 -5.53 -4.62 10.91
C GLY A 54 -4.56 -5.35 11.86
N LYS A 55 -3.42 -5.80 11.33
CA LYS A 55 -2.35 -6.39 12.15
C LYS A 55 -1.60 -5.29 12.91
N GLY A 56 -1.93 -5.11 14.18
CA GLY A 56 -1.29 -4.12 15.07
C GLY A 56 -2.01 -2.79 15.17
N ALA A 57 -2.63 -2.32 14.10
CA ALA A 57 -3.49 -1.14 14.08
C ALA A 57 -4.61 -1.32 13.06
N THR A 58 -5.75 -0.64 13.27
CA THR A 58 -6.84 -0.62 12.28
C THR A 58 -6.37 0.05 10.99
N VAL A 59 -6.74 -0.53 9.85
CA VAL A 59 -6.65 0.13 8.56
C VAL A 59 -7.70 1.25 8.50
N GLY A 60 -7.52 2.27 7.66
CA GLY A 60 -8.43 3.41 7.59
C GLY A 60 -8.38 4.34 8.81
N SER A 61 -7.32 4.28 9.62
CA SER A 61 -7.15 5.14 10.80
C SER A 61 -6.02 6.13 10.62
N VAL A 62 -6.26 7.39 11.00
CA VAL A 62 -5.22 8.42 11.14
C VAL A 62 -4.86 8.50 12.62
N ILE A 63 -3.61 8.15 12.92
CA ILE A 63 -3.10 7.99 14.28
C ILE A 63 -1.99 9.01 14.51
N PRO A 64 -2.29 10.20 15.05
CA PRO A 64 -1.28 11.21 15.31
C PRO A 64 -0.44 10.79 16.54
N THR A 65 0.87 10.82 16.40
CA THR A 65 1.79 10.50 17.49
C THR A 65 2.65 11.70 17.88
N LYS A 66 3.04 11.77 19.14
CA LYS A 66 3.97 12.78 19.66
C LYS A 66 5.23 12.10 20.17
N ASN A 67 6.37 12.47 19.58
CA ASN A 67 7.70 11.92 19.92
C ASN A 67 7.80 10.39 19.83
N ALA A 68 6.98 9.77 18.98
CA ALA A 68 6.94 8.32 18.81
C ALA A 68 6.61 7.93 17.36
N ILE A 69 7.10 6.76 16.95
CA ILE A 69 6.73 6.08 15.71
C ILE A 69 6.18 4.72 16.11
N ILE A 70 5.06 4.32 15.50
CA ILE A 70 4.45 3.01 15.70
C ILE A 70 4.74 2.14 14.46
N PRO A 71 5.78 1.30 14.47
CA PRO A 71 6.11 0.47 13.31
C PRO A 71 4.94 -0.44 12.86
N ALA A 72 4.16 -0.94 13.84
CA ALA A 72 3.00 -1.79 13.58
C ALA A 72 1.81 -1.06 12.91
N ALA A 73 1.79 0.28 12.97
CA ALA A 73 0.75 1.11 12.34
C ALA A 73 1.18 1.65 10.96
N VAL A 74 2.43 1.40 10.57
CA VAL A 74 2.91 1.72 9.22
C VAL A 74 2.58 0.54 8.32
N GLY A 75 1.99 0.79 7.15
CA GLY A 75 1.64 -0.27 6.20
C GLY A 75 2.85 -1.13 5.81
N VAL A 76 2.61 -2.38 5.50
CA VAL A 76 3.64 -3.31 5.01
C VAL A 76 4.20 -2.79 3.67
N ASP A 77 3.34 -2.24 2.85
CA ASP A 77 3.69 -1.61 1.57
C ASP A 77 3.65 -0.08 1.70
N ILE A 78 4.74 0.48 2.20
CA ILE A 78 4.88 1.92 2.42
C ILE A 78 5.04 2.69 1.11
N GLY A 79 5.53 2.04 0.07
CA GLY A 79 5.78 2.62 -1.25
C GLY A 79 4.63 2.44 -2.24
N CYS A 80 3.48 1.95 -1.80
CA CYS A 80 2.30 1.72 -2.64
C CYS A 80 1.83 3.02 -3.30
N GLY A 81 1.46 2.93 -4.57
CA GLY A 81 1.01 4.09 -5.33
C GLY A 81 0.25 3.69 -6.58
N MET A 82 -0.53 4.64 -7.09
CA MET A 82 -1.30 4.48 -8.32
C MET A 82 -0.60 5.13 -9.50
N ASN A 83 -0.58 4.43 -10.62
CA ASN A 83 -0.20 5.00 -11.92
C ASN A 83 -1.32 4.79 -12.92
N ALA A 84 -1.57 5.78 -13.76
CA ALA A 84 -2.51 5.68 -14.86
C ALA A 84 -1.82 6.17 -16.15
N LEU A 85 -1.93 5.38 -17.21
CA LEU A 85 -1.39 5.70 -18.52
C LEU A 85 -2.49 5.63 -19.56
N ARG A 86 -2.82 6.76 -20.22
CA ARG A 86 -3.67 6.74 -21.38
C ARG A 86 -2.90 6.18 -22.57
N ILE A 87 -3.50 5.21 -23.24
CA ILE A 87 -2.94 4.64 -24.49
C ILE A 87 -3.68 5.17 -25.71
N SER A 88 -3.12 4.99 -26.88
CA SER A 88 -3.67 5.51 -28.14
C SER A 88 -4.83 4.68 -28.72
N LEU A 89 -5.39 3.76 -27.95
CA LEU A 89 -6.53 2.93 -28.35
C LEU A 89 -7.84 3.52 -27.84
N LYS A 90 -8.89 3.32 -28.61
CA LYS A 90 -10.29 3.59 -28.23
C LYS A 90 -11.00 2.29 -27.84
N ALA A 91 -12.09 2.43 -27.07
CA ALA A 91 -12.88 1.28 -26.58
C ALA A 91 -13.33 0.36 -27.74
N GLU A 92 -13.76 0.92 -28.87
CA GLU A 92 -14.19 0.18 -30.06
C GLU A 92 -13.09 -0.69 -30.72
N GLN A 93 -11.83 -0.39 -30.41
CA GLN A 93 -10.68 -1.15 -30.91
C GLN A 93 -10.31 -2.35 -30.03
N LEU A 94 -10.95 -2.47 -28.87
CA LEU A 94 -10.76 -3.63 -28.01
C LEU A 94 -11.59 -4.81 -28.54
N PRO A 95 -11.08 -6.04 -28.45
CA PRO A 95 -11.88 -7.21 -28.78
C PRO A 95 -12.98 -7.43 -27.74
N ASP A 96 -14.12 -8.00 -28.13
CA ASP A 96 -15.24 -8.35 -27.25
C ASP A 96 -14.81 -9.27 -26.09
N ASN A 97 -13.79 -10.09 -26.32
CA ASN A 97 -13.25 -11.01 -25.33
C ASN A 97 -11.79 -10.66 -24.99
N LEU A 98 -11.57 -10.19 -23.76
CA LEU A 98 -10.26 -9.79 -23.26
C LEU A 98 -9.43 -10.93 -22.66
N SER A 99 -9.90 -12.19 -22.70
CA SER A 99 -9.18 -13.33 -22.09
C SER A 99 -7.78 -13.53 -22.66
N ALA A 100 -7.58 -13.32 -23.96
CA ALA A 100 -6.25 -13.43 -24.57
C ALA A 100 -5.28 -12.34 -24.03
N LEU A 101 -5.77 -11.13 -23.85
CA LEU A 101 -5.01 -10.02 -23.28
C LEU A 101 -4.66 -10.28 -21.81
N ARG A 102 -5.66 -10.68 -21.00
CA ARG A 102 -5.45 -11.07 -19.61
C ARG A 102 -4.37 -12.16 -19.50
N ASN A 103 -4.51 -13.24 -20.23
CA ASN A 103 -3.53 -14.33 -20.25
C ASN A 103 -2.13 -13.87 -20.69
N ALA A 104 -2.03 -12.88 -21.58
CA ALA A 104 -0.75 -12.33 -22.01
C ALA A 104 -0.09 -11.51 -20.89
N ILE A 105 -0.86 -10.75 -20.12
CA ILE A 105 -0.39 -10.02 -18.94
C ILE A 105 0.08 -11.01 -17.86
N GLU A 106 -0.75 -11.99 -17.50
CA GLU A 106 -0.44 -13.00 -16.49
C GLU A 106 0.85 -13.79 -16.79
N ARG A 107 1.09 -14.10 -18.06
CA ARG A 107 2.35 -14.76 -18.47
C ARG A 107 3.58 -13.88 -18.35
N LYS A 108 3.44 -12.56 -18.41
CA LYS A 108 4.56 -11.61 -18.46
C LYS A 108 4.85 -10.96 -17.11
N VAL A 109 3.86 -10.82 -16.27
CA VAL A 109 3.94 -10.10 -15.00
C VAL A 109 3.77 -11.07 -13.83
N PRO A 110 4.86 -11.43 -13.15
CA PRO A 110 4.79 -12.26 -11.95
C PRO A 110 3.98 -11.57 -10.84
N VAL A 111 3.28 -12.37 -10.02
CA VAL A 111 2.43 -11.89 -8.93
C VAL A 111 2.82 -12.54 -7.59
N GLY A 112 2.41 -11.94 -6.48
CA GLY A 112 2.67 -12.45 -5.15
C GLY A 112 4.17 -12.43 -4.83
N PHE A 113 4.69 -13.57 -4.42
CA PHE A 113 6.12 -13.75 -4.11
C PHE A 113 6.97 -14.15 -5.32
N GLU A 114 6.37 -14.30 -6.48
CA GLU A 114 7.10 -14.64 -7.69
C GLU A 114 7.92 -13.45 -8.20
N MET A 115 9.01 -13.76 -8.90
CA MET A 115 9.89 -12.77 -9.50
C MET A 115 10.26 -13.17 -10.92
N HIS A 116 10.76 -12.20 -11.68
CA HIS A 116 11.31 -12.50 -13.00
C HIS A 116 12.53 -13.43 -12.90
N LYS A 117 12.65 -14.40 -13.81
CA LYS A 117 13.84 -15.25 -13.90
C LYS A 117 15.11 -14.45 -14.18
N GLN A 118 14.98 -13.36 -14.92
CA GLN A 118 16.06 -12.44 -15.28
C GLN A 118 15.65 -11.02 -14.98
N VAL A 119 16.62 -10.16 -14.69
CA VAL A 119 16.39 -8.72 -14.49
C VAL A 119 15.81 -8.11 -15.78
N LYS A 120 14.68 -7.43 -15.67
CA LYS A 120 13.97 -6.79 -16.79
C LYS A 120 14.28 -5.30 -16.93
N ALA A 121 14.63 -4.66 -15.83
CA ALA A 121 14.95 -3.23 -15.81
C ALA A 121 16.27 -2.94 -16.53
N LYS A 122 16.30 -1.80 -17.22
CA LYS A 122 17.51 -1.32 -17.93
C LYS A 122 18.58 -0.87 -16.93
N ALA A 123 19.84 -0.97 -17.32
CA ALA A 123 20.97 -0.50 -16.51
C ALA A 123 20.85 0.99 -16.12
N SER A 124 20.27 1.83 -16.99
CA SER A 124 19.99 3.23 -16.71
C SER A 124 19.02 3.45 -15.55
N THR A 125 18.10 2.51 -15.32
CA THR A 125 17.16 2.50 -14.18
C THR A 125 17.83 1.93 -12.92
N LEU A 126 18.59 0.86 -13.07
CA LEU A 126 19.21 0.14 -11.95
C LEU A 126 20.32 0.93 -11.29
N SER A 127 21.23 1.54 -12.07
CA SER A 127 22.41 2.21 -11.53
C SER A 127 22.11 3.34 -10.53
N PRO A 128 21.12 4.24 -10.77
CA PRO A 128 20.74 5.22 -9.75
C PRO A 128 20.13 4.60 -8.51
N LEU A 129 19.34 3.51 -8.65
CA LEU A 129 18.72 2.81 -7.52
C LEU A 129 19.77 2.09 -6.67
N ASP A 130 20.73 1.40 -7.28
CA ASP A 130 21.85 0.77 -6.57
C ASP A 130 22.64 1.79 -5.75
N LYS A 131 22.94 2.96 -6.32
CA LYS A 131 23.62 4.04 -5.60
C LYS A 131 22.84 4.51 -4.38
N LYS A 132 21.51 4.71 -4.52
CA LYS A 132 20.67 5.13 -3.40
C LYS A 132 20.57 4.05 -2.33
N LEU A 133 20.40 2.79 -2.73
CA LEU A 133 20.34 1.66 -1.81
C LEU A 133 21.66 1.53 -1.03
N LYS A 134 22.80 1.67 -1.70
CA LYS A 134 24.10 1.64 -1.07
C LYS A 134 24.27 2.75 -0.03
N LEU A 135 23.82 3.98 -0.32
CA LEU A 135 23.87 5.08 0.65
C LEU A 135 23.07 4.76 1.94
N ILE A 136 21.92 4.09 1.81
CA ILE A 136 21.10 3.67 2.95
C ILE A 136 21.79 2.55 3.72
N THR A 137 22.26 1.52 3.04
CA THR A 137 22.87 0.34 3.68
C THR A 137 24.22 0.64 4.33
N ASP A 138 24.97 1.59 3.80
CA ASP A 138 26.23 2.01 4.41
C ASP A 138 25.98 2.79 5.73
N LYS A 139 24.86 3.54 5.82
CA LYS A 139 24.43 4.21 7.06
C LYS A 139 23.83 3.23 8.09
N HIS A 140 23.28 2.12 7.64
CA HIS A 140 22.56 1.16 8.46
C HIS A 140 23.07 -0.28 8.25
N PRO A 141 24.18 -0.68 8.88
CA PRO A 141 24.79 -2.00 8.66
C PRO A 141 23.87 -3.20 8.95
N ALA A 142 22.87 -3.01 9.83
CA ALA A 142 21.85 -4.05 10.10
C ALA A 142 21.03 -4.36 8.86
N LEU A 143 20.63 -3.33 8.07
CA LEU A 143 19.92 -3.51 6.81
C LEU A 143 20.79 -4.25 5.79
N LYS A 144 22.08 -3.99 5.75
CA LYS A 144 23.00 -4.69 4.85
C LYS A 144 23.04 -6.21 5.11
N ARG A 145 22.92 -6.62 6.37
CA ARG A 145 22.83 -8.06 6.72
C ARG A 145 21.51 -8.66 6.29
N MET A 146 20.41 -7.95 6.47
CA MET A 146 19.08 -8.38 6.01
C MET A 146 19.03 -8.49 4.48
N LEU A 147 19.61 -7.51 3.78
CA LEU A 147 19.61 -7.46 2.32
C LEU A 147 20.53 -8.47 1.67
N ARG A 148 21.51 -9.03 2.39
CA ARG A 148 22.38 -10.11 1.85
C ARG A 148 21.58 -11.34 1.41
N SER A 149 20.47 -11.63 2.06
CA SER A 149 19.55 -12.69 1.63
C SER A 149 18.72 -12.30 0.40
N PHE A 150 18.69 -11.00 0.07
CA PHE A 150 17.96 -10.42 -1.06
C PHE A 150 18.88 -9.88 -2.17
N ASP A 151 20.21 -10.06 -2.04
CA ASP A 151 21.19 -9.65 -3.04
C ASP A 151 20.82 -10.23 -4.41
N SER A 152 20.58 -9.38 -5.39
CA SER A 152 20.05 -9.65 -6.73
C SER A 152 18.54 -9.93 -6.85
N THR A 153 17.80 -10.21 -5.78
CA THR A 153 16.36 -10.49 -5.89
C THR A 153 15.53 -9.23 -6.11
N TRP A 154 15.87 -8.11 -5.48
CA TRP A 154 15.13 -6.86 -5.65
C TRP A 154 15.11 -6.38 -7.11
N GLN A 155 16.21 -6.57 -7.86
CA GLN A 155 16.27 -6.21 -9.28
C GLN A 155 15.34 -7.07 -10.13
N LYS A 156 15.12 -8.34 -9.74
CA LYS A 156 14.18 -9.25 -10.38
C LYS A 156 12.74 -8.99 -10.00
N GLN A 157 12.51 -8.30 -8.89
CA GLN A 157 11.18 -7.85 -8.47
C GLN A 157 10.68 -6.63 -9.26
N LEU A 158 11.58 -5.85 -9.86
CA LEU A 158 11.17 -4.71 -10.68
C LEU A 158 10.38 -5.18 -11.90
N GLY A 159 9.16 -4.66 -12.04
CA GLY A 159 8.22 -5.04 -13.09
C GLY A 159 7.36 -6.27 -12.75
N THR A 160 7.36 -6.71 -11.49
CA THR A 160 6.33 -7.62 -10.96
C THR A 160 5.16 -6.82 -10.41
N LEU A 161 4.01 -7.45 -10.25
CA LEU A 161 2.83 -6.80 -9.69
C LEU A 161 2.89 -6.76 -8.16
N GLY A 162 3.50 -7.74 -7.50
CA GLY A 162 3.39 -7.93 -6.06
C GLY A 162 2.11 -8.67 -5.66
N GLY A 163 1.63 -8.44 -4.45
CA GLY A 163 0.49 -9.17 -3.89
C GLY A 163 -0.44 -8.28 -3.07
N GLY A 164 -1.42 -8.88 -2.44
CA GLY A 164 -2.43 -8.16 -1.66
C GLY A 164 -3.45 -7.46 -2.57
N ASN A 165 -3.59 -6.15 -2.41
CA ASN A 165 -4.52 -5.31 -3.17
C ASN A 165 -3.95 -4.78 -4.50
N HIS A 166 -2.77 -5.24 -4.94
CA HIS A 166 -2.17 -4.80 -6.20
C HIS A 166 -2.95 -5.32 -7.41
N PHE A 167 -3.06 -4.49 -8.45
CA PHE A 167 -3.78 -4.83 -9.66
C PHE A 167 -3.23 -4.12 -10.90
N ILE A 168 -3.55 -4.69 -12.07
CA ILE A 168 -3.45 -4.06 -13.39
C ILE A 168 -4.87 -4.05 -13.95
N GLU A 169 -5.35 -2.90 -14.36
CA GLU A 169 -6.72 -2.70 -14.83
C GLU A 169 -6.73 -1.93 -16.15
N LEU A 170 -7.65 -2.29 -17.03
CA LEU A 170 -8.00 -1.49 -18.20
C LEU A 170 -9.28 -0.74 -17.89
N CYS A 171 -9.22 0.56 -17.96
CA CYS A 171 -10.35 1.47 -17.75
C CYS A 171 -10.70 2.18 -19.05
N ILE A 172 -11.97 2.54 -19.18
CA ILE A 172 -12.50 3.36 -20.27
C ILE A 172 -12.99 4.66 -19.63
N ASP A 173 -12.58 5.81 -20.18
CA ASP A 173 -13.07 7.10 -19.73
C ASP A 173 -14.31 7.55 -20.53
N GLU A 174 -14.84 8.73 -20.19
CA GLU A 174 -16.03 9.34 -20.81
C GLU A 174 -15.83 9.71 -22.27
N ASN A 175 -14.63 9.64 -22.80
CA ASN A 175 -14.27 9.90 -24.21
C ASN A 175 -13.96 8.61 -24.96
N ASP A 176 -14.24 7.45 -24.38
CA ASP A 176 -13.88 6.13 -24.90
C ASP A 176 -12.37 5.89 -25.05
N ASP A 177 -11.55 6.69 -24.35
CA ASP A 177 -10.10 6.47 -24.29
C ASP A 177 -9.76 5.35 -23.32
N ILE A 178 -8.79 4.51 -23.71
CA ILE A 178 -8.33 3.40 -22.87
C ILE A 178 -7.19 3.85 -21.97
N TRP A 179 -7.34 3.56 -20.68
CA TRP A 179 -6.32 3.75 -19.66
C TRP A 179 -5.85 2.42 -19.12
N VAL A 180 -4.56 2.33 -18.85
CA VAL A 180 -3.98 1.24 -18.07
C VAL A 180 -3.70 1.79 -16.69
N MET A 181 -4.38 1.26 -15.68
CA MET A 181 -4.15 1.58 -14.28
C MET A 181 -3.33 0.48 -13.61
N LEU A 182 -2.43 0.90 -12.76
CA LEU A 182 -1.52 0.05 -12.01
C LEU A 182 -1.49 0.49 -10.55
N HIS A 183 -1.73 -0.44 -9.65
CA HIS A 183 -1.56 -0.26 -8.22
C HIS A 183 -0.44 -1.17 -7.72
#